data_85c2bd719a0f31c4307615211af7cd52
#
_entry.id   85c2bd719a0f31c4307615211af7cd52
#
_cell.length_a   1.000
_cell.length_b   1.000
_cell.length_c   1.000
_cell.angle_alpha   90.00
_cell.angle_beta   90.00
_cell.angle_gamma   90.00
#
_symmetry.space_group_name_H-M   'P 1'
#
loop_
_entity.id
_entity.type
_entity.pdbx_description
1 polymer ?
#
loop_
_entity_poly.entity_id
_entity_poly.type
_entity_poly.pdbx_seq_one_letter_code
_entity_poly.pdbx_strand_id
1 'polypeptide(L)'
;MSKIVTNIAELVGNTPLMELVGYEKKHDLKAKVLGKLEYFNPSGSIKDRAALNMILAAEEKGLLKPGDTIVENTSGNTGIGLAAFSASRGYKLEVFMEPGQSIERQQILKAYGATVHIMTDLPEVAKALADGTFTVQFYQDALQRYCDAQPTHYYFINQLANEANPGAHYDLSLIHISEPTRLGMIS
;
A
#
# COMPACT_ATOMS: atom_id res chain seq x y z
N MET A 1 26.50 5.53 17.05
CA MET A 1 25.26 5.79 17.83
C MET A 1 24.08 5.27 17.03
N SER A 2 23.17 4.54 17.65
CA SER A 2 21.93 4.11 16.99
C SER A 2 21.09 5.36 16.62
N LYS A 3 20.58 5.42 15.38
CA LYS A 3 19.70 6.50 14.93
C LYS A 3 18.37 6.39 15.69
N ILE A 4 17.97 7.41 16.41
CA ILE A 4 16.62 7.52 16.95
C ILE A 4 15.73 8.07 15.84
N VAL A 5 14.68 7.32 15.46
CA VAL A 5 13.68 7.75 14.50
C VAL A 5 12.48 8.37 15.22
N THR A 6 11.90 9.38 14.65
CA THR A 6 10.74 10.10 15.22
C THR A 6 9.47 9.89 14.39
N ASN A 7 9.59 9.31 13.21
CA ASN A 7 8.47 9.02 12.31
C ASN A 7 8.63 7.61 11.72
N ILE A 8 7.55 6.84 11.72
CA ILE A 8 7.50 5.48 11.16
C ILE A 8 7.89 5.46 9.67
N ALA A 9 7.64 6.52 8.92
CA ALA A 9 8.03 6.66 7.51
C ALA A 9 9.55 6.55 7.29
N GLU A 10 10.37 6.93 8.28
CA GLU A 10 11.83 6.82 8.21
C GLU A 10 12.34 5.36 8.24
N LEU A 11 11.48 4.42 8.60
CA LEU A 11 11.78 2.99 8.67
C LEU A 11 11.41 2.24 7.38
N VAL A 12 10.75 2.92 6.43
CA VAL A 12 10.37 2.29 5.15
C VAL A 12 11.60 2.14 4.26
N GLY A 13 11.76 0.94 3.72
CA GLY A 13 12.89 0.66 2.84
C GLY A 13 14.15 0.20 3.57
N ASN A 14 15.28 0.25 2.86
CA ASN A 14 16.57 -0.28 3.33
C ASN A 14 16.47 -1.71 3.89
N THR A 15 15.51 -2.48 3.37
CA THR A 15 15.28 -3.86 3.79
C THR A 15 16.48 -4.73 3.42
N PRO A 16 16.87 -5.70 4.28
CA PRO A 16 18.06 -6.50 4.05
C PRO A 16 17.92 -7.45 2.87
N LEU A 17 19.06 -7.81 2.28
CA LEU A 17 19.19 -8.94 1.38
C LEU A 17 19.70 -10.15 2.16
N MET A 18 19.12 -11.32 1.92
CA MET A 18 19.53 -12.59 2.50
C MET A 18 19.89 -13.57 1.38
N GLU A 19 21.11 -14.13 1.45
CA GLU A 19 21.52 -15.22 0.56
C GLU A 19 20.83 -16.52 0.97
N LEU A 20 20.16 -17.18 0.02
CA LEU A 20 19.39 -18.41 0.26
C LEU A 20 20.28 -19.66 0.13
N VAL A 21 21.35 -19.70 0.92
CA VAL A 21 22.40 -20.75 0.87
C VAL A 21 21.85 -22.17 0.96
N GLY A 22 20.84 -22.39 1.81
CA GLY A 22 20.21 -23.71 1.92
C GLY A 22 19.46 -24.14 0.64
N TYR A 23 18.81 -23.19 -0.03
CA TYR A 23 18.16 -23.43 -1.30
C TYR A 23 19.16 -23.70 -2.42
N GLU A 24 20.23 -22.92 -2.50
CA GLU A 24 21.30 -23.08 -3.48
C GLU A 24 21.95 -24.47 -3.39
N LYS A 25 22.33 -24.89 -2.17
CA LYS A 25 22.90 -26.21 -1.92
C LYS A 25 21.94 -27.35 -2.28
N LYS A 26 20.67 -27.24 -1.90
CA LYS A 26 19.65 -28.28 -2.17
C LYS A 26 19.43 -28.49 -3.67
N HIS A 27 19.57 -27.42 -4.48
CA HIS A 27 19.31 -27.46 -5.92
C HIS A 27 20.57 -27.39 -6.78
N ASP A 28 21.76 -27.54 -6.17
CA ASP A 28 23.07 -27.47 -6.84
C ASP A 28 23.22 -26.26 -7.78
N LEU A 29 22.81 -25.09 -7.28
CA LEU A 29 22.85 -23.87 -8.06
C LEU A 29 24.26 -23.29 -8.09
N LYS A 30 24.71 -22.85 -9.28
CA LYS A 30 25.98 -22.13 -9.46
C LYS A 30 25.86 -20.64 -9.19
N ALA A 31 24.64 -20.11 -9.27
CA ALA A 31 24.36 -18.70 -9.03
C ALA A 31 23.92 -18.48 -7.57
N LYS A 32 24.26 -17.31 -7.01
CA LYS A 32 23.72 -16.85 -5.74
C LYS A 32 22.26 -16.41 -5.91
N VAL A 33 21.43 -16.86 -5.00
CA VAL A 33 20.02 -16.46 -4.93
C VAL A 33 19.82 -15.56 -3.71
N LEU A 34 19.45 -14.31 -3.97
CA LEU A 34 19.24 -13.31 -2.91
C LEU A 34 17.76 -13.02 -2.76
N GLY A 35 17.26 -13.11 -1.54
CA GLY A 35 15.91 -12.70 -1.16
C GLY A 35 15.93 -11.31 -0.53
N LYS A 36 15.17 -10.35 -1.08
CA LYS A 36 14.96 -9.05 -0.44
C LYS A 36 13.82 -9.16 0.58
N LEU A 37 14.15 -8.90 1.84
CA LEU A 37 13.26 -9.21 2.97
C LEU A 37 12.31 -8.04 3.26
N GLU A 38 11.30 -7.84 2.42
CA GLU A 38 10.37 -6.71 2.50
C GLU A 38 9.43 -6.75 3.72
N TYR A 39 9.34 -7.86 4.43
CA TYR A 39 8.58 -7.94 5.70
C TYR A 39 9.25 -7.16 6.85
N PHE A 40 10.48 -6.67 6.67
CA PHE A 40 11.12 -5.75 7.62
C PHE A 40 10.64 -4.30 7.51
N ASN A 41 9.81 -3.97 6.52
CA ASN A 41 9.11 -2.68 6.54
C ASN A 41 8.16 -2.59 7.74
N PRO A 42 7.86 -1.39 8.25
CA PRO A 42 7.18 -1.20 9.54
C PRO A 42 5.77 -1.83 9.64
N SER A 43 5.00 -1.90 8.56
CA SER A 43 3.71 -2.63 8.56
C SER A 43 3.83 -4.06 7.99
N GLY A 44 5.06 -4.52 7.71
CA GLY A 44 5.38 -5.89 7.41
C GLY A 44 5.32 -6.28 5.93
N SER A 45 5.35 -5.35 5.00
CA SER A 45 5.31 -5.70 3.58
C SER A 45 5.94 -4.64 2.65
N ILE A 46 6.17 -5.05 1.39
CA ILE A 46 6.59 -4.14 0.31
C ILE A 46 5.57 -3.01 0.06
N LYS A 47 4.31 -3.19 0.46
CA LYS A 47 3.25 -2.20 0.26
C LYS A 47 3.40 -0.95 1.11
N ASP A 48 4.23 -0.99 2.13
CA ASP A 48 4.62 0.18 2.90
C ASP A 48 5.25 1.26 2.01
N ARG A 49 6.07 0.84 1.05
CA ARG A 49 6.68 1.74 0.05
C ARG A 49 5.62 2.43 -0.79
N ALA A 50 4.71 1.64 -1.38
CA ALA A 50 3.65 2.16 -2.24
C ALA A 50 2.67 3.06 -1.45
N ALA A 51 2.23 2.62 -0.27
CA ALA A 51 1.29 3.36 0.56
C ALA A 51 1.88 4.72 0.98
N LEU A 52 3.12 4.73 1.48
CA LEU A 52 3.79 5.98 1.86
C LEU A 52 3.96 6.91 0.66
N ASN A 53 4.44 6.39 -0.47
CA ASN A 53 4.70 7.20 -1.67
C ASN A 53 3.42 7.83 -2.23
N MET A 54 2.30 7.09 -2.25
CA MET A 54 1.02 7.63 -2.68
C MET A 54 0.52 8.77 -1.79
N ILE A 55 0.69 8.64 -0.46
CA ILE A 55 0.33 9.70 0.50
C ILE A 55 1.23 10.93 0.27
N LEU A 56 2.55 10.75 0.21
CA LEU A 56 3.49 11.85 0.02
C LEU A 56 3.26 12.59 -1.30
N ALA A 57 3.04 11.85 -2.39
CA ALA A 57 2.73 12.45 -3.69
C ALA A 57 1.41 13.24 -3.68
N ALA A 58 0.40 12.78 -2.92
CA ALA A 58 -0.85 13.50 -2.77
C ALA A 58 -0.68 14.79 -1.93
N GLU A 59 0.14 14.73 -0.88
CA GLU A 59 0.51 15.92 -0.09
C GLU A 59 1.26 16.96 -0.93
N GLU A 60 2.26 16.53 -1.68
CA GLU A 60 3.07 17.40 -2.55
C GLU A 60 2.22 18.12 -3.59
N LYS A 61 1.22 17.42 -4.15
CA LYS A 61 0.25 17.98 -5.10
C LYS A 61 -0.86 18.81 -4.43
N GLY A 62 -0.87 18.92 -3.10
CA GLY A 62 -1.91 19.64 -2.34
C GLY A 62 -3.29 18.95 -2.36
N LEU A 63 -3.34 17.67 -2.75
CA LEU A 63 -4.55 16.85 -2.79
C LEU A 63 -4.92 16.26 -1.42
N LEU A 64 -3.99 16.24 -0.47
CA LEU A 64 -4.20 15.83 0.91
C LEU A 64 -3.72 16.90 1.87
N LYS A 65 -4.51 17.16 2.91
CA LYS A 65 -4.20 18.10 4.00
C LYS A 65 -4.46 17.43 5.34
N PRO A 66 -3.74 17.81 6.41
CA PRO A 66 -3.96 17.25 7.73
C PRO A 66 -5.44 17.29 8.14
N GLY A 67 -5.95 16.16 8.61
CA GLY A 67 -7.36 16.00 8.99
C GLY A 67 -8.28 15.46 7.90
N ASP A 68 -7.83 15.38 6.65
CA ASP A 68 -8.59 14.77 5.57
C ASP A 68 -8.78 13.26 5.78
N THR A 69 -9.73 12.68 5.05
CA THR A 69 -10.00 11.26 5.04
C THR A 69 -9.53 10.64 3.73
N ILE A 70 -8.65 9.65 3.83
CA ILE A 70 -8.24 8.83 2.68
C ILE A 70 -9.25 7.70 2.51
N VAL A 71 -9.60 7.40 1.27
CA VAL A 71 -10.48 6.28 0.90
C VAL A 71 -9.73 5.35 -0.05
N GLU A 72 -9.85 4.03 0.16
CA GLU A 72 -9.30 3.03 -0.73
C GLU A 72 -10.12 1.74 -0.74
N ASN A 73 -10.13 1.05 -1.88
CA ASN A 73 -10.65 -0.32 -1.98
C ASN A 73 -9.48 -1.30 -1.91
N THR A 74 -9.38 -1.97 -0.79
CA THR A 74 -8.32 -2.97 -0.61
C THR A 74 -8.64 -3.93 0.53
N SER A 75 -8.31 -5.18 0.35
CA SER A 75 -8.38 -6.20 1.40
C SER A 75 -7.00 -6.70 1.83
N GLY A 76 -5.93 -6.10 1.32
CA GLY A 76 -4.57 -6.60 1.45
C GLY A 76 -3.59 -5.64 2.13
N ASN A 77 -2.32 -5.92 1.90
CA ASN A 77 -1.20 -5.20 2.52
C ASN A 77 -1.17 -3.70 2.17
N THR A 78 -1.73 -3.28 1.03
CA THR A 78 -1.84 -1.86 0.70
C THR A 78 -2.70 -1.12 1.73
N GLY A 79 -3.85 -1.69 2.12
CA GLY A 79 -4.69 -1.13 3.17
C GLY A 79 -3.96 -1.03 4.52
N ILE A 80 -3.21 -2.07 4.88
CA ILE A 80 -2.44 -2.08 6.14
C ILE A 80 -1.37 -0.97 6.12
N GLY A 81 -0.63 -0.84 5.03
CA GLY A 81 0.35 0.25 4.86
C GLY A 81 -0.32 1.63 4.90
N LEU A 82 -1.41 1.82 4.16
CA LEU A 82 -2.18 3.07 4.21
C LEU A 82 -2.66 3.38 5.63
N ALA A 83 -3.14 2.38 6.38
CA ALA A 83 -3.62 2.56 7.75
C ALA A 83 -2.49 3.00 8.70
N ALA A 84 -1.32 2.35 8.63
CA ALA A 84 -0.16 2.71 9.43
C ALA A 84 0.32 4.14 9.17
N PHE A 85 0.43 4.54 7.90
CA PHE A 85 0.92 5.89 7.55
C PHE A 85 -0.15 6.97 7.70
N SER A 86 -1.42 6.67 7.46
CA SER A 86 -2.52 7.60 7.77
C SER A 86 -2.56 7.94 9.25
N ALA A 87 -2.52 6.93 10.12
CA ALA A 87 -2.48 7.12 11.57
C ALA A 87 -1.28 7.97 12.02
N SER A 88 -0.08 7.71 11.48
CA SER A 88 1.14 8.44 11.87
C SER A 88 1.18 9.88 11.35
N ARG A 89 0.40 10.22 10.32
CA ARG A 89 0.36 11.52 9.67
C ARG A 89 -0.90 12.33 9.97
N GLY A 90 -1.79 11.79 10.81
CA GLY A 90 -3.01 12.48 11.24
C GLY A 90 -4.15 12.48 10.22
N TYR A 91 -4.14 11.53 9.28
CA TYR A 91 -5.26 11.28 8.37
C TYR A 91 -6.20 10.25 8.96
N LYS A 92 -7.48 10.36 8.62
CA LYS A 92 -8.43 9.27 8.75
C LYS A 92 -8.30 8.34 7.55
N LEU A 93 -8.67 7.08 7.71
CA LEU A 93 -8.71 6.11 6.62
C LEU A 93 -10.04 5.35 6.64
N GLU A 94 -10.67 5.28 5.49
CA GLU A 94 -11.82 4.41 5.23
C GLU A 94 -11.45 3.40 4.16
N VAL A 95 -11.64 2.13 4.47
CA VAL A 95 -11.29 1.02 3.58
C VAL A 95 -12.55 0.26 3.21
N PHE A 96 -12.78 0.10 1.92
CA PHE A 96 -13.86 -0.72 1.38
C PHE A 96 -13.29 -2.08 0.96
N MET A 97 -13.78 -3.14 1.59
CA MET A 97 -13.32 -4.51 1.37
C MET A 97 -14.36 -5.35 0.63
N GLU A 98 -13.89 -6.32 -0.13
CA GLU A 98 -14.78 -7.33 -0.69
C GLU A 98 -15.41 -8.19 0.42
N PRO A 99 -16.64 -8.71 0.22
CA PRO A 99 -17.23 -9.67 1.14
C PRO A 99 -16.37 -10.93 1.32
N GLY A 100 -16.38 -11.50 2.53
CA GLY A 100 -15.67 -12.75 2.81
C GLY A 100 -14.17 -12.62 3.07
N GLN A 101 -13.64 -11.41 3.16
CA GLN A 101 -12.25 -11.19 3.53
C GLN A 101 -11.99 -11.53 5.01
N SER A 102 -10.74 -11.92 5.33
CA SER A 102 -10.39 -12.42 6.66
C SER A 102 -10.65 -11.39 7.76
N ILE A 103 -11.14 -11.88 8.89
CA ILE A 103 -11.44 -11.05 10.07
C ILE A 103 -10.16 -10.43 10.65
N GLU A 104 -9.04 -11.12 10.55
CA GLU A 104 -7.73 -10.67 11.04
C GLU A 104 -7.29 -9.39 10.32
N ARG A 105 -7.49 -9.32 8.99
CA ARG A 105 -7.18 -8.11 8.20
C ARG A 105 -8.02 -6.93 8.63
N GLN A 106 -9.31 -7.15 8.86
CA GLN A 106 -10.20 -6.11 9.38
C GLN A 106 -9.76 -5.64 10.77
N GLN A 107 -9.35 -6.56 11.64
CA GLN A 107 -8.86 -6.24 12.98
C GLN A 107 -7.57 -5.42 12.94
N ILE A 108 -6.63 -5.75 12.05
CA ILE A 108 -5.38 -4.99 11.86
C ILE A 108 -5.71 -3.57 11.39
N LEU A 109 -6.56 -3.40 10.39
CA LEU A 109 -6.98 -2.08 9.91
C LEU A 109 -7.61 -1.24 11.01
N LYS A 110 -8.54 -1.83 11.78
CA LYS A 110 -9.20 -1.18 12.91
C LYS A 110 -8.22 -0.84 14.04
N ALA A 111 -7.22 -1.67 14.28
CA ALA A 111 -6.17 -1.40 15.28
C ALA A 111 -5.34 -0.15 14.95
N TYR A 112 -5.15 0.15 13.66
CA TYR A 112 -4.56 1.41 13.18
C TYR A 112 -5.54 2.59 13.16
N GLY A 113 -6.81 2.37 13.53
CA GLY A 113 -7.84 3.42 13.57
C GLY A 113 -8.62 3.59 12.26
N ALA A 114 -8.46 2.69 11.28
CA ALA A 114 -9.23 2.75 10.04
C ALA A 114 -10.70 2.33 10.25
N THR A 115 -11.60 2.99 9.53
CA THR A 115 -12.98 2.53 9.36
C THR A 115 -13.02 1.52 8.23
N VAL A 116 -13.62 0.36 8.50
CA VAL A 116 -13.72 -0.73 7.52
C VAL A 116 -15.18 -0.90 7.11
N HIS A 117 -15.42 -0.77 5.82
CA HIS A 117 -16.68 -0.99 5.13
C HIS A 117 -16.60 -2.25 4.28
N ILE A 118 -17.74 -2.87 3.99
CA ILE A 118 -17.85 -3.86 2.93
C ILE A 118 -18.30 -3.14 1.65
N MET A 119 -17.77 -3.52 0.49
CA MET A 119 -18.09 -2.83 -0.77
C MET A 119 -19.59 -2.78 -1.07
N THR A 120 -20.36 -3.75 -0.56
CA THR A 120 -21.84 -3.80 -0.69
C THR A 120 -22.56 -2.81 0.24
N ASP A 121 -21.84 -2.11 1.13
CA ASP A 121 -22.43 -1.00 1.91
C ASP A 121 -22.71 0.22 1.00
N LEU A 122 -22.11 0.24 -0.21
CA LEU A 122 -22.51 1.16 -1.28
C LEU A 122 -23.68 0.55 -2.06
N PRO A 123 -24.92 1.13 -1.99
CA PRO A 123 -26.10 0.53 -2.58
C PRO A 123 -26.01 0.31 -4.09
N GLU A 124 -25.34 1.22 -4.80
CA GLU A 124 -25.13 1.11 -6.25
C GLU A 124 -24.18 -0.06 -6.60
N VAL A 125 -23.18 -0.34 -5.76
CA VAL A 125 -22.25 -1.46 -5.94
C VAL A 125 -22.96 -2.79 -5.65
N ALA A 126 -23.74 -2.84 -4.57
CA ALA A 126 -24.56 -4.01 -4.25
C ALA A 126 -25.53 -4.36 -5.40
N LYS A 127 -26.19 -3.33 -5.98
CA LYS A 127 -27.07 -3.50 -7.13
C LYS A 127 -26.31 -4.00 -8.36
N ALA A 128 -25.18 -3.38 -8.70
CA ALA A 128 -24.39 -3.78 -9.88
C ALA A 128 -23.90 -5.23 -9.80
N LEU A 129 -23.54 -5.69 -8.59
CA LEU A 129 -23.19 -7.09 -8.33
C LEU A 129 -24.36 -8.02 -8.55
N ALA A 130 -25.56 -7.67 -8.05
CA ALA A 130 -26.77 -8.47 -8.21
C ALA A 130 -27.23 -8.55 -9.67
N ASP A 131 -27.11 -7.45 -10.42
CA ASP A 131 -27.49 -7.35 -11.82
C ASP A 131 -26.43 -7.90 -12.80
N GLY A 132 -25.25 -8.30 -12.30
CA GLY A 132 -24.12 -8.76 -13.13
C GLY A 132 -23.47 -7.68 -14.00
N THR A 133 -23.68 -6.42 -13.68
CA THR A 133 -23.13 -5.24 -14.39
C THR A 133 -21.88 -4.66 -13.73
N PHE A 134 -21.41 -5.28 -12.65
CA PHE A 134 -20.24 -4.84 -11.92
C PHE A 134 -18.97 -4.87 -12.79
N THR A 135 -18.20 -3.77 -12.76
CA THR A 135 -16.86 -3.68 -13.31
C THR A 135 -15.94 -2.96 -12.32
N VAL A 136 -14.64 -3.17 -12.46
CA VAL A 136 -13.64 -2.47 -11.62
C VAL A 136 -13.77 -0.95 -11.81
N GLN A 137 -13.95 -0.48 -13.03
CA GLN A 137 -14.11 0.96 -13.32
C GLN A 137 -15.38 1.51 -12.65
N PHE A 138 -16.51 0.80 -12.74
CA PHE A 138 -17.75 1.20 -12.05
C PHE A 138 -17.52 1.38 -10.55
N TYR A 139 -16.78 0.46 -9.94
CA TYR A 139 -16.46 0.53 -8.50
C TYR A 139 -15.56 1.73 -8.16
N GLN A 140 -14.54 1.99 -8.95
CA GLN A 140 -13.70 3.18 -8.78
C GLN A 140 -14.50 4.48 -8.88
N ASP A 141 -15.39 4.57 -9.87
CA ASP A 141 -16.29 5.72 -10.05
C ASP A 141 -17.27 5.86 -8.87
N ALA A 142 -17.76 4.74 -8.32
CA ALA A 142 -18.62 4.74 -7.13
C ALA A 142 -17.87 5.26 -5.89
N LEU A 143 -16.63 4.88 -5.68
CA LEU A 143 -15.79 5.38 -4.59
C LEU A 143 -15.47 6.87 -4.76
N GLN A 144 -15.22 7.32 -5.98
CA GLN A 144 -15.03 8.74 -6.24
C GLN A 144 -16.29 9.53 -5.91
N ARG A 145 -17.47 9.08 -6.38
CA ARG A 145 -18.76 9.70 -6.00
C ARG A 145 -19.00 9.68 -4.50
N TYR A 146 -18.61 8.58 -3.83
CA TYR A 146 -18.68 8.51 -2.37
C TYR A 146 -17.85 9.62 -1.72
N CYS A 147 -16.61 9.83 -2.17
CA CYS A 147 -15.75 10.89 -1.67
C CYS A 147 -16.35 12.29 -1.93
N ASP A 148 -16.83 12.53 -3.15
CA ASP A 148 -17.38 13.82 -3.57
C ASP A 148 -18.67 14.21 -2.81
N ALA A 149 -19.41 13.23 -2.32
CA ALA A 149 -20.64 13.44 -1.55
C ALA A 149 -20.41 13.75 -0.06
N GLN A 150 -19.18 13.67 0.44
CA GLN A 150 -18.90 13.88 1.86
C GLN A 150 -18.87 15.37 2.25
N PRO A 151 -19.29 15.71 3.49
CA PRO A 151 -19.30 17.11 3.94
C PRO A 151 -17.91 17.69 4.24
N THR A 152 -16.90 16.84 4.35
CA THR A 152 -15.49 17.19 4.55
C THR A 152 -14.65 16.61 3.43
N HIS A 153 -13.37 17.02 3.33
CA HIS A 153 -12.53 16.54 2.24
C HIS A 153 -12.16 15.06 2.40
N TYR A 154 -12.59 14.27 1.44
CA TYR A 154 -12.29 12.85 1.26
C TYR A 154 -11.48 12.68 -0.02
N TYR A 155 -10.42 11.88 0.03
CA TYR A 155 -9.53 11.65 -1.10
C TYR A 155 -9.44 10.16 -1.43
N PHE A 156 -9.99 9.78 -2.58
CA PHE A 156 -9.83 8.43 -3.12
C PHE A 156 -8.40 8.28 -3.68
N ILE A 157 -7.55 7.55 -2.97
CA ILE A 157 -6.13 7.43 -3.32
C ILE A 157 -5.89 6.55 -4.55
N ASN A 158 -6.84 5.64 -4.86
CA ASN A 158 -6.95 4.84 -6.09
C ASN A 158 -5.63 4.15 -6.49
N GLN A 159 -5.19 3.17 -5.70
CA GLN A 159 -3.94 2.47 -5.94
C GLN A 159 -3.78 1.88 -7.34
N LEU A 160 -4.90 1.57 -8.03
CA LEU A 160 -4.87 0.93 -9.35
C LEU A 160 -4.51 1.92 -10.48
N ALA A 161 -4.87 3.19 -10.32
CA ALA A 161 -4.61 4.24 -11.32
C ALA A 161 -3.56 5.27 -10.84
N ASN A 162 -3.07 5.17 -9.61
CA ASN A 162 -2.14 6.12 -9.03
C ASN A 162 -0.70 5.83 -9.46
N GLU A 163 -0.12 6.70 -10.26
CA GLU A 163 1.26 6.57 -10.76
C GLU A 163 2.31 6.53 -9.65
N ALA A 164 2.04 7.10 -8.48
CA ALA A 164 2.94 7.02 -7.34
C ALA A 164 3.05 5.60 -6.76
N ASN A 165 2.10 4.70 -7.05
CA ASN A 165 2.19 3.30 -6.66
C ASN A 165 3.36 2.58 -7.40
N PRO A 166 3.41 2.49 -8.74
CA PRO A 166 4.57 1.91 -9.42
C PRO A 166 5.84 2.75 -9.19
N GLY A 167 5.75 4.07 -9.09
CA GLY A 167 6.88 4.96 -8.81
C GLY A 167 7.63 4.59 -7.54
N ALA A 168 6.92 4.19 -6.48
CA ALA A 168 7.53 3.73 -5.23
C ALA A 168 8.50 2.53 -5.43
N HIS A 169 8.21 1.67 -6.37
CA HIS A 169 9.07 0.52 -6.66
C HIS A 169 10.26 0.89 -7.53
N TYR A 170 10.08 1.82 -8.44
CA TYR A 170 11.16 2.34 -9.27
C TYR A 170 12.20 3.08 -8.42
N ASP A 171 11.76 3.99 -7.57
CA ASP A 171 12.67 4.87 -6.79
C ASP A 171 13.21 4.22 -5.52
N LEU A 172 12.45 3.32 -4.88
CA LEU A 172 12.73 2.86 -3.52
C LEU A 172 12.99 1.35 -3.38
N SER A 173 12.65 0.53 -4.39
CA SER A 173 12.79 -0.93 -4.28
C SER A 173 13.92 -1.50 -5.11
N LEU A 174 13.97 -1.14 -6.38
CA LEU A 174 14.78 -1.82 -7.38
C LEU A 174 16.13 -1.14 -7.64
N ILE A 175 16.22 0.16 -7.39
CA ILE A 175 17.44 0.92 -7.66
C ILE A 175 18.65 0.40 -6.87
N HIS A 176 18.44 -0.05 -5.64
CA HIS A 176 19.49 -0.61 -4.79
C HIS A 176 19.94 -2.02 -5.20
N ILE A 177 19.20 -2.70 -6.07
CA ILE A 177 19.50 -4.04 -6.55
C ILE A 177 19.99 -4.02 -7.99
N SER A 178 19.36 -3.22 -8.85
CA SER A 178 19.63 -3.23 -10.29
C SER A 178 20.84 -2.37 -10.69
N GLU A 179 21.08 -1.24 -10.03
CA GLU A 179 22.21 -0.36 -10.36
C GLU A 179 23.60 -0.99 -10.14
N PRO A 180 23.90 -1.60 -8.98
CA PRO A 180 25.16 -2.29 -8.79
C PRO A 180 25.39 -3.46 -9.75
N THR A 181 24.30 -4.14 -10.15
CA THR A 181 24.38 -5.29 -11.07
C THR A 181 24.66 -4.82 -12.51
N ARG A 182 24.09 -3.71 -12.93
CA ARG A 182 24.37 -3.10 -14.25
C ARG A 182 25.83 -2.66 -14.39
N LEU A 183 26.40 -2.05 -13.36
CA LEU A 183 27.81 -1.64 -13.35
C LEU A 183 28.77 -2.83 -13.39
N GLY A 184 28.40 -3.97 -12.80
CA GLY A 184 29.17 -5.21 -12.84
C GLY A 184 29.07 -5.98 -14.17
N MET A 185 28.09 -5.68 -15.02
CA MET A 185 27.92 -6.33 -16.33
C MET A 185 28.59 -5.55 -17.48
N ILE A 186 29.15 -4.35 -17.23
CA ILE A 186 29.80 -3.49 -18.23
C ILE A 186 31.33 -3.51 -18.09
N SER A 187 31.88 -4.28 -17.13
CA SER A 187 33.32 -4.45 -16.93
C SER A 187 33.84 -5.77 -17.44
#